data_ee4f7bb3a889a34c36301c32c054de41
#
_entry.id   ee4f7bb3a889a34c36301c32c054de41
#
_cell.length_a   1.000
_cell.length_b   1.000
_cell.length_c   1.000
_cell.angle_alpha   90.00
_cell.angle_beta   90.00
_cell.angle_gamma   90.00
#
_symmetry.space_group_name_H-M   'P 1'
#
loop_
_entity.id
_entity.type
_entity.pdbx_description
1 polymer ?
#
loop_
_entity_poly.entity_id
_entity_poly.type
_entity_poly.pdbx_seq_one_letter_code
_entity_poly.pdbx_strand_id
1 'polypeptide(L)'
;MRMNLLIVDDSNVIRSRIARIALHPRLPRVNIVGLAKNGVEAVDICRRQRPTVVTMDLTMPQMDGITCVERLMACDAGLNILVVSALSDKATAIAALKKGARGFLHKPFSDEQLVHALLEVTRD
;
A
#
# COMPACT_ATOMS: atom_id res chain seq x y z
N MET A 1 -17.53 -6.43 -4.82
CA MET A 1 -16.73 -5.69 -3.83
C MET A 1 -15.97 -4.57 -4.52
N ARG A 2 -15.81 -3.45 -3.87
CA ARG A 2 -15.08 -2.30 -4.41
C ARG A 2 -13.81 -2.07 -3.59
N MET A 3 -12.69 -1.87 -4.27
CA MET A 3 -11.44 -1.46 -3.62
C MET A 3 -11.23 0.03 -3.83
N ASN A 4 -11.02 0.77 -2.75
CA ASN A 4 -10.60 2.16 -2.80
C ASN A 4 -9.13 2.17 -2.44
N LEU A 5 -8.27 2.35 -3.45
CA LEU A 5 -6.83 2.13 -3.33
C LEU A 5 -6.07 3.45 -3.20
N LEU A 6 -5.23 3.53 -2.17
CA LEU A 6 -4.24 4.57 -2.01
C LEU A 6 -2.86 3.97 -2.32
N ILE A 7 -2.13 4.58 -3.23
CA ILE A 7 -0.80 4.13 -3.64
C ILE A 7 0.24 5.07 -3.07
N VAL A 8 1.14 4.55 -2.23
CA VAL A 8 2.16 5.34 -1.54
C VAL A 8 3.55 4.83 -1.94
N ASP A 9 4.26 5.64 -2.70
CA ASP A 9 5.62 5.33 -3.16
C ASP A 9 6.25 6.63 -3.65
N ASP A 10 7.53 6.85 -3.33
CA ASP A 10 8.21 8.07 -3.80
C ASP A 10 8.62 7.98 -5.27
N SER A 11 8.57 6.79 -5.88
CA SER A 11 8.86 6.58 -7.29
C SER A 11 7.63 6.81 -8.15
N ASN A 12 7.69 7.79 -9.03
CA ASN A 12 6.63 8.07 -9.98
C ASN A 12 6.38 6.88 -10.92
N VAL A 13 7.45 6.17 -11.31
CA VAL A 13 7.35 4.99 -12.18
C VAL A 13 6.59 3.87 -11.48
N ILE A 14 6.90 3.61 -10.21
CA ILE A 14 6.23 2.56 -9.44
C ILE A 14 4.76 2.92 -9.20
N ARG A 15 4.46 4.17 -8.83
CA ARG A 15 3.05 4.59 -8.64
C ARG A 15 2.24 4.37 -9.92
N SER A 16 2.79 4.79 -11.05
CA SER A 16 2.11 4.64 -12.35
C SER A 16 1.91 3.17 -12.71
N ARG A 17 2.90 2.33 -12.43
CA ARG A 17 2.82 0.90 -12.70
C ARG A 17 1.72 0.24 -11.86
N ILE A 18 1.67 0.55 -10.57
CA ILE A 18 0.66 -0.01 -9.68
C ILE A 18 -0.74 0.46 -10.11
N ALA A 19 -0.88 1.74 -10.48
CA ALA A 19 -2.15 2.26 -10.96
C ALA A 19 -2.64 1.53 -12.21
N ARG A 20 -1.72 1.18 -13.11
CA ARG A 20 -2.07 0.42 -14.32
C ARG A 20 -2.47 -1.00 -13.97
N ILE A 21 -1.73 -1.66 -13.07
CA ILE A 21 -2.04 -3.04 -12.65
C ILE A 21 -3.39 -3.10 -11.94
N ALA A 22 -3.82 -2.02 -11.30
CA ALA A 22 -5.11 -1.95 -10.63
C ALA A 22 -6.29 -2.15 -11.60
N LEU A 23 -6.06 -2.01 -12.91
CA LEU A 23 -7.07 -2.27 -13.94
C LEU A 23 -7.16 -3.75 -14.34
N HIS A 24 -6.35 -4.61 -13.74
CA HIS A 24 -6.30 -6.03 -14.10
C HIS A 24 -7.68 -6.69 -13.92
N PRO A 25 -8.12 -7.52 -14.89
CA PRO A 25 -9.48 -8.09 -14.85
C PRO A 25 -9.74 -9.04 -13.67
N ARG A 26 -8.72 -9.60 -13.06
CA ARG A 26 -8.88 -10.46 -11.87
C ARG A 26 -9.20 -9.68 -10.60
N LEU A 27 -8.95 -8.38 -10.59
CA LEU A 27 -9.27 -7.54 -9.44
C LEU A 27 -10.73 -7.09 -9.53
N PRO A 28 -11.39 -6.86 -8.39
CA PRO A 28 -12.70 -6.21 -8.39
C PRO A 28 -12.52 -4.77 -8.89
N ARG A 29 -13.61 -4.05 -9.00
CA ARG A 29 -13.55 -2.65 -9.42
C ARG A 29 -12.69 -1.86 -8.44
N VAL A 30 -11.61 -1.26 -8.93
CA VAL A 30 -10.69 -0.47 -8.13
C VAL A 30 -10.85 1.00 -8.44
N ASN A 31 -11.10 1.80 -7.39
CA ASN A 31 -11.00 3.25 -7.47
C ASN A 31 -9.68 3.67 -6.84
N ILE A 32 -8.86 4.39 -7.61
CA ILE A 32 -7.64 4.96 -7.05
C ILE A 32 -8.02 6.30 -6.42
N VAL A 33 -8.01 6.34 -5.09
CA VAL A 33 -8.45 7.52 -4.35
C VAL A 33 -7.31 8.48 -4.05
N GLY A 34 -6.07 8.06 -4.28
CA GLY A 34 -4.93 8.94 -4.13
C GLY A 34 -3.61 8.31 -4.53
N LEU A 35 -2.66 9.17 -4.86
CA LEU A 35 -1.28 8.83 -5.17
C LEU A 35 -0.43 9.69 -4.25
N ALA A 36 0.28 9.08 -3.31
CA ALA A 36 1.09 9.80 -2.34
C ALA A 36 2.57 9.50 -2.59
N LYS A 37 3.40 10.52 -2.55
CA LYS A 37 4.84 10.36 -2.73
C LYS A 37 5.61 10.30 -1.41
N ASN A 38 4.92 10.48 -0.28
CA ASN A 38 5.52 10.36 1.04
C ASN A 38 4.43 10.04 2.07
N GLY A 39 4.86 9.75 3.30
CA GLY A 39 3.94 9.36 4.35
C GLY A 39 3.02 10.48 4.83
N VAL A 40 3.48 11.73 4.77
CA VAL A 40 2.66 12.87 5.17
C VAL A 40 1.46 13.00 4.25
N GLU A 41 1.70 12.92 2.93
CA GLU A 41 0.62 12.95 1.94
C GLU A 41 -0.32 11.76 2.13
N ALA A 42 0.24 10.58 2.42
CA ALA A 42 -0.55 9.36 2.60
C ALA A 42 -1.54 9.51 3.76
N VAL A 43 -1.09 10.01 4.90
CA VAL A 43 -1.96 10.21 6.07
C VAL A 43 -3.05 11.22 5.77
N ASP A 44 -2.70 12.32 5.10
CA ASP A 44 -3.68 13.35 4.73
C ASP A 44 -4.76 12.78 3.80
N ILE A 45 -4.36 12.05 2.76
CA ILE A 45 -5.31 11.43 1.82
C ILE A 45 -6.18 10.39 2.54
N CYS A 46 -5.59 9.60 3.44
CA CYS A 46 -6.33 8.59 4.18
C CYS A 46 -7.46 9.22 4.98
N ARG A 47 -7.20 10.35 5.63
CA ARG A 47 -8.22 11.05 6.41
C ARG A 47 -9.35 11.60 5.54
N ARG A 48 -9.02 12.11 4.34
CA ARG A 48 -10.00 12.74 3.46
C ARG A 48 -10.76 11.75 2.60
N GLN A 49 -10.09 10.73 2.08
CA GLN A 49 -10.64 9.83 1.06
C GLN A 49 -11.04 8.46 1.59
N ARG A 50 -10.60 8.09 2.78
CA ARG A 50 -10.92 6.81 3.44
C ARG A 50 -10.72 5.60 2.54
N PRO A 51 -9.48 5.29 2.14
CA PRO A 51 -9.21 4.11 1.33
C PRO A 51 -9.54 2.84 2.10
N THR A 52 -9.74 1.74 1.37
CA THR A 52 -9.92 0.42 1.97
C THR A 52 -8.65 -0.42 1.89
N VAL A 53 -7.77 -0.09 0.95
CA VAL A 53 -6.49 -0.77 0.77
C VAL A 53 -5.41 0.24 0.41
N VAL A 54 -4.20 0.01 0.91
CA VAL A 54 -3.04 0.87 0.67
C VAL A 54 -1.87 0.00 0.23
N THR A 55 -1.17 0.41 -0.84
CA THR A 55 0.15 -0.13 -1.13
C THR A 55 1.17 0.86 -0.57
N MET A 56 2.08 0.38 0.26
CA MET A 56 2.98 1.22 1.05
C MET A 56 4.43 0.87 0.82
N ASP A 57 5.18 1.80 0.22
CA ASP A 57 6.63 1.71 0.16
C ASP A 57 7.20 2.05 1.55
N LEU A 58 8.13 1.24 2.04
CA LEU A 58 8.72 1.47 3.36
C LEU A 58 9.87 2.47 3.35
N THR A 59 10.48 2.71 2.21
CA THR A 59 11.64 3.60 2.08
C THR A 59 11.23 4.90 1.42
N MET A 60 10.82 5.88 2.21
CA MET A 60 10.36 7.18 1.72
C MET A 60 10.94 8.32 2.53
N PRO A 61 11.07 9.51 1.93
CA PRO A 61 11.50 10.70 2.67
C PRO A 61 10.40 11.21 3.59
N GLN A 62 10.79 12.02 4.58
CA GLN A 62 9.94 12.77 5.51
C GLN A 62 9.31 11.93 6.61
N MET A 63 8.76 10.78 6.30
CA MET A 63 8.17 9.89 7.29
C MET A 63 8.53 8.46 6.92
N ASP A 64 9.16 7.71 7.83
CA ASP A 64 9.51 6.32 7.54
C ASP A 64 8.24 5.46 7.44
N GLY A 65 8.37 4.32 6.74
CA GLY A 65 7.22 3.47 6.44
C GLY A 65 6.55 2.89 7.68
N ILE A 66 7.31 2.57 8.72
CA ILE A 66 6.75 2.02 9.96
C ILE A 66 5.87 3.07 10.65
N THR A 67 6.37 4.29 10.79
CA THR A 67 5.59 5.39 11.36
C THR A 67 4.34 5.65 10.54
N CYS A 68 4.45 5.59 9.21
CA CYS A 68 3.31 5.78 8.33
C CYS A 68 2.26 4.70 8.55
N VAL A 69 2.66 3.42 8.65
CA VAL A 69 1.74 2.32 8.94
C VAL A 69 1.02 2.57 10.26
N GLU A 70 1.75 2.96 11.30
CA GLU A 70 1.13 3.24 12.59
C GLU A 70 0.08 4.36 12.51
N ARG A 71 0.40 5.42 11.78
CA ARG A 71 -0.51 6.55 11.63
C ARG A 71 -1.74 6.20 10.81
N LEU A 72 -1.57 5.40 9.75
CA LEU A 72 -2.70 4.95 8.94
C LEU A 72 -3.61 4.03 9.75
N MET A 73 -3.04 3.12 10.53
CA MET A 73 -3.83 2.22 11.38
C MET A 73 -4.57 2.99 12.47
N ALA A 74 -3.99 4.10 12.95
CA ALA A 74 -4.68 4.96 13.91
C ALA A 74 -5.87 5.69 13.28
N CYS A 75 -5.80 5.98 11.96
CA CYS A 75 -6.93 6.57 11.24
C CYS A 75 -8.05 5.56 11.03
N ASP A 76 -7.70 4.31 10.72
CA ASP A 76 -8.67 3.27 10.41
C ASP A 76 -8.05 1.90 10.68
N ALA A 77 -8.45 1.28 11.77
CA ALA A 77 -7.94 -0.04 12.19
C ALA A 77 -8.34 -1.16 11.22
N GLY A 78 -9.34 -0.93 10.37
CA GLY A 78 -9.77 -1.92 9.36
C GLY A 78 -9.05 -1.80 8.03
N LEU A 79 -8.12 -0.86 7.91
CA LEU A 79 -7.41 -0.61 6.66
C LEU A 79 -6.50 -1.79 6.29
N ASN A 80 -6.54 -2.18 5.02
CA ASN A 80 -5.71 -3.28 4.51
C ASN A 80 -4.44 -2.69 3.90
N ILE A 81 -3.31 -2.81 4.59
CA ILE A 81 -2.04 -2.27 4.14
C ILE A 81 -1.17 -3.38 3.57
N LEU A 82 -0.80 -3.25 2.29
CA LEU A 82 0.17 -4.10 1.62
C LEU A 82 1.50 -3.34 1.54
N VAL A 83 2.49 -3.81 2.25
CA VAL A 83 3.83 -3.23 2.22
C VAL A 83 4.56 -3.70 0.97
N VAL A 84 5.18 -2.77 0.25
CA VAL A 84 5.98 -3.07 -0.93
C VAL A 84 7.41 -2.60 -0.65
N SER A 85 8.37 -3.52 -0.61
CA SER A 85 9.71 -3.20 -0.15
C SER A 85 10.78 -3.97 -0.92
N ALA A 86 12.02 -3.46 -0.88
CA ALA A 86 13.16 -4.19 -1.42
C ALA A 86 13.42 -5.45 -0.59
N LEU A 87 13.99 -6.48 -1.21
CA LEU A 87 14.30 -7.73 -0.53
C LEU A 87 15.22 -7.51 0.67
N SER A 88 16.10 -6.53 0.61
CA SER A 88 17.03 -6.18 1.69
C SER A 88 16.32 -5.61 2.93
N ASP A 89 15.07 -5.19 2.81
CA ASP A 89 14.30 -4.57 3.89
C ASP A 89 13.40 -5.54 4.63
N LYS A 90 13.76 -6.82 4.67
CA LYS A 90 12.93 -7.87 5.26
C LYS A 90 12.59 -7.58 6.73
N ALA A 91 13.57 -7.15 7.52
CA ALA A 91 13.35 -6.85 8.93
C ALA A 91 12.34 -5.70 9.10
N THR A 92 12.42 -4.69 8.25
CA THR A 92 11.48 -3.55 8.27
C THR A 92 10.08 -4.01 7.87
N ALA A 93 9.98 -4.90 6.87
CA ALA A 93 8.69 -5.46 6.46
C ALA A 93 8.02 -6.24 7.60
N ILE A 94 8.80 -7.04 8.33
CA ILE A 94 8.29 -7.79 9.49
C ILE A 94 7.81 -6.82 10.57
N ALA A 95 8.56 -5.76 10.84
CA ALA A 95 8.15 -4.73 11.80
C ALA A 95 6.83 -4.07 11.39
N ALA A 96 6.64 -3.82 10.09
CA ALA A 96 5.39 -3.24 9.58
C ALA A 96 4.22 -4.19 9.80
N LEU A 97 4.41 -5.49 9.61
CA LEU A 97 3.37 -6.49 9.87
C LEU A 97 2.95 -6.46 11.34
N LYS A 98 3.91 -6.30 12.25
CA LYS A 98 3.61 -6.20 13.68
C LYS A 98 2.83 -4.94 14.04
N LYS A 99 2.91 -3.90 13.22
CA LYS A 99 2.18 -2.65 13.42
C LYS A 99 0.83 -2.61 12.73
N GLY A 100 0.45 -3.68 12.03
CA GLY A 100 -0.88 -3.79 11.45
C GLY A 100 -0.95 -4.01 9.95
N ALA A 101 0.18 -3.97 9.23
CA ALA A 101 0.17 -4.32 7.81
C ALA A 101 -0.25 -5.77 7.64
N ARG A 102 -0.99 -6.07 6.58
CA ARG A 102 -1.56 -7.40 6.34
C ARG A 102 -0.76 -8.27 5.41
N GLY A 103 0.21 -7.71 4.71
CA GLY A 103 1.06 -8.48 3.81
C GLY A 103 2.21 -7.65 3.32
N PHE A 104 3.12 -8.31 2.63
CA PHE A 104 4.22 -7.59 1.98
C PHE A 104 4.53 -8.22 0.64
N LEU A 105 5.14 -7.42 -0.24
CA LEU A 105 5.52 -7.81 -1.58
C LEU A 105 6.90 -7.25 -1.86
N HIS A 106 7.82 -8.09 -2.36
CA HIS A 106 9.18 -7.66 -2.66
C HIS A 106 9.26 -7.01 -4.04
N LYS A 107 10.07 -5.95 -4.12
CA LYS A 107 10.47 -5.36 -5.40
C LYS A 107 11.70 -6.11 -5.91
N PRO A 108 11.82 -6.37 -7.21
CA PRO A 108 10.82 -6.14 -8.25
C PRO A 108 9.71 -7.19 -8.19
N PHE A 109 8.51 -6.81 -8.62
CA PHE A 109 7.36 -7.72 -8.64
C PHE A 109 6.76 -7.78 -10.04
N SER A 110 6.12 -8.91 -10.36
CA SER A 110 5.34 -9.05 -11.59
C SER A 110 3.92 -8.52 -11.37
N ASP A 111 3.21 -8.30 -12.46
CA ASP A 111 1.80 -7.90 -12.40
C ASP A 111 0.98 -8.93 -11.62
N GLU A 112 1.21 -10.23 -11.90
CA GLU A 112 0.51 -11.33 -11.22
C GLU A 112 0.77 -11.34 -9.72
N GLN A 113 2.01 -11.07 -9.32
CA GLN A 113 2.37 -11.04 -7.90
C GLN A 113 1.63 -9.92 -7.17
N LEU A 114 1.54 -8.74 -7.78
CA LEU A 114 0.80 -7.64 -7.16
C LEU A 114 -0.70 -7.92 -7.10
N VAL A 115 -1.28 -8.46 -8.18
CA VAL A 115 -2.69 -8.82 -8.20
C VAL A 115 -2.99 -9.84 -7.09
N HIS A 116 -2.17 -10.88 -6.99
CA HIS A 116 -2.35 -11.90 -5.95
C HIS A 116 -2.24 -11.30 -4.55
N ALA A 117 -1.24 -10.44 -4.33
CA ALA A 117 -1.04 -9.80 -3.02
C ALA A 117 -2.22 -8.90 -2.63
N LEU A 118 -2.75 -8.13 -3.59
CA LEU A 118 -3.92 -7.29 -3.33
C LEU A 118 -5.14 -8.11 -2.97
N LEU A 119 -5.37 -9.23 -3.66
CA LEU A 119 -6.47 -10.13 -3.34
C LEU A 119 -6.30 -10.75 -1.95
N GLU A 120 -5.08 -11.13 -1.59
CA GLU A 120 -4.80 -11.74 -0.29
C GLU A 120 -5.05 -10.76 0.87
N VAL A 121 -4.56 -9.52 0.78
CA VAL A 121 -4.68 -8.57 1.89
C VAL A 121 -6.11 -8.05 2.06
N THR A 122 -6.95 -8.18 1.05
CA THR A 122 -8.35 -7.75 1.10
C THR A 122 -9.32 -8.90 1.34
N ARG A 123 -8.83 -10.11 1.48
CA ARG A 123 -9.66 -11.28 1.77
C ARG A 123 -10.17 -11.23 3.21
N ASP A 124 -11.43 -11.49 3.37
CA ASP A 124 -12.07 -11.56 4.70
C ASP A 124 -11.73 -12.86 5.43
#